data_cd1c3521ebd8e80247e797404d1a049b
#
_entry.id   cd1c3521ebd8e80247e797404d1a049b
#
_cell.length_a   1.000
_cell.length_b   1.000
_cell.length_c   1.000
_cell.angle_alpha   90.00
_cell.angle_beta   90.00
_cell.angle_gamma   90.00
#
_symmetry.space_group_name_H-M   'P 1'
#
loop_
_entity.id
_entity.type
_entity.pdbx_description
1 polymer ?
#
loop_
_entity_poly.entity_id
_entity_poly.type
_entity_poly.pdbx_seq_one_letter_code
_entity_poly.pdbx_strand_id
1 'polypeptide(L)'
;MKKTTSFLLAAMTLLAACNKQEQPVAGPQVYGTIQLTIDAESGPQTRAVSAYTTAQAYETQVNKVQVFVFGSDGKINFYKDLGTSLTGSISTTAGTKTVYAVVNGPDLSSVATLSELESTAVDLSVNSTTASTGFVMAGKGTCTVTSSSTACPVTVSRLVSRVVLKTIENGLPSSYGEMRVDRVFLSNVVGNQDLSGSASPATWYNKEGRKDESPLVESHIIDGSTYKASCEDLTYRNVGQSLTIGGTLEPSTPYLLYAFPNSATGTPSGFSTSFAPQRSVLVVVATIQGETYYYPVVLDGSTLERNTSYTVGLAITSLGSKDPNEPVDKGSISVTVTIDGWKAGATYDEVI
;
A
#
# COMPACT_ATOMS: atom_id res chain seq x y z
N MET A 1 26.47 94.09 -3.63
CA MET A 1 27.18 93.23 -4.57
C MET A 1 26.61 91.82 -4.45
N LYS A 2 25.68 91.49 -5.37
CA LYS A 2 25.02 90.15 -5.39
C LYS A 2 25.49 89.43 -6.63
N LYS A 3 26.16 88.28 -6.50
CA LYS A 3 26.54 87.42 -7.61
C LYS A 3 25.47 86.39 -7.79
N THR A 4 24.80 86.36 -8.90
CA THR A 4 23.86 85.41 -9.40
C THR A 4 24.63 84.31 -10.13
N THR A 5 24.53 83.06 -9.67
CA THR A 5 25.09 81.87 -10.33
C THR A 5 23.98 81.16 -11.07
N SER A 6 24.04 81.15 -12.41
CA SER A 6 23.11 80.42 -13.28
C SER A 6 23.47 78.94 -13.25
N PHE A 7 22.51 78.11 -12.95
CA PHE A 7 22.59 76.63 -13.08
C PHE A 7 22.01 76.23 -14.45
N LEU A 8 22.85 75.64 -15.28
CA LEU A 8 22.45 75.05 -16.56
C LEU A 8 21.97 73.62 -16.31
N LEU A 9 20.67 73.39 -16.55
CA LEU A 9 20.07 72.07 -16.41
C LEU A 9 20.14 71.31 -17.75
N ALA A 10 21.03 70.34 -17.88
CA ALA A 10 21.10 69.48 -19.06
C ALA A 10 20.07 68.40 -18.96
N ALA A 11 19.05 68.42 -19.80
CA ALA A 11 18.08 67.35 -19.90
C ALA A 11 18.66 66.20 -20.73
N MET A 12 18.94 65.05 -20.05
CA MET A 12 19.30 63.81 -20.71
C MET A 12 18.01 63.03 -21.00
N THR A 13 17.60 63.02 -22.27
CA THR A 13 16.52 62.16 -22.77
C THR A 13 17.03 60.72 -22.88
N LEU A 14 16.62 59.84 -21.92
CA LEU A 14 16.77 58.40 -22.05
C LEU A 14 15.72 57.89 -23.06
N LEU A 15 16.18 57.50 -24.23
CA LEU A 15 15.41 56.67 -25.17
C LEU A 15 15.32 55.25 -24.58
N ALA A 16 14.20 54.95 -23.90
CA ALA A 16 13.85 53.58 -23.55
C ALA A 16 13.41 52.84 -24.84
N ALA A 17 14.32 52.07 -25.42
CA ALA A 17 13.98 51.12 -26.45
C ALA A 17 13.12 50.02 -25.79
N CYS A 18 11.80 50.09 -25.94
CA CYS A 18 10.91 48.98 -25.67
C CYS A 18 11.22 47.85 -26.64
N ASN A 19 12.06 46.91 -26.20
CA ASN A 19 12.20 45.62 -26.85
C ASN A 19 10.90 44.88 -26.58
N LYS A 20 9.90 45.00 -27.45
CA LYS A 20 8.76 44.06 -27.47
C LYS A 20 9.34 42.72 -27.85
N GLN A 21 9.63 41.92 -26.82
CA GLN A 21 9.80 40.49 -26.98
C GLN A 21 8.45 39.96 -27.44
N GLU A 22 8.30 39.74 -28.74
CA GLU A 22 7.13 39.08 -29.30
C GLU A 22 7.07 37.71 -28.61
N GLN A 23 6.09 37.53 -27.71
CA GLN A 23 5.75 36.20 -27.23
C GLN A 23 5.42 35.37 -28.48
N PRO A 24 6.02 34.18 -28.65
CA PRO A 24 5.68 33.32 -29.77
C PRO A 24 4.16 33.09 -29.71
N VAL A 25 3.49 33.54 -30.77
CA VAL A 25 2.06 33.29 -30.98
C VAL A 25 1.90 31.77 -30.98
N ALA A 26 1.26 31.25 -29.95
CA ALA A 26 0.99 29.83 -29.89
C ALA A 26 0.18 29.48 -31.16
N GLY A 27 0.78 28.67 -32.03
CA GLY A 27 0.07 28.16 -33.22
C GLY A 27 -1.24 27.49 -32.84
N PRO A 28 -2.16 27.26 -33.78
CA PRO A 28 -3.44 26.64 -33.49
C PRO A 28 -3.21 25.33 -32.78
N GLN A 29 -3.76 25.20 -31.57
CA GLN A 29 -3.64 23.95 -30.77
C GLN A 29 -4.38 22.84 -31.51
N VAL A 30 -3.68 21.75 -31.80
CA VAL A 30 -4.25 20.54 -32.38
C VAL A 30 -4.83 19.75 -31.22
N TYR A 31 -6.08 19.30 -31.37
CA TYR A 31 -6.77 18.45 -30.40
C TYR A 31 -6.95 17.04 -30.97
N GLY A 32 -6.89 16.06 -30.11
CA GLY A 32 -7.17 14.67 -30.41
C GLY A 32 -7.97 14.02 -29.30
N THR A 33 -8.30 12.76 -29.48
CA THR A 33 -9.10 12.01 -28.52
C THR A 33 -8.31 10.81 -28.01
N ILE A 34 -8.22 10.67 -26.68
CA ILE A 34 -7.73 9.47 -26.02
C ILE A 34 -8.90 8.49 -25.88
N GLN A 35 -8.73 7.26 -26.36
CA GLN A 35 -9.57 6.11 -26.02
C GLN A 35 -8.91 5.38 -24.87
N LEU A 36 -9.46 5.56 -23.68
CA LEU A 36 -8.94 5.01 -22.44
C LEU A 36 -9.52 3.64 -22.17
N THR A 37 -8.66 2.69 -21.82
CA THR A 37 -9.01 1.42 -21.19
C THR A 37 -8.18 1.27 -19.93
N ILE A 38 -8.83 0.98 -18.81
CA ILE A 38 -8.17 0.75 -17.51
C ILE A 38 -8.30 -0.74 -17.22
N ASP A 39 -7.17 -1.42 -17.08
CA ASP A 39 -7.10 -2.81 -16.69
C ASP A 39 -6.59 -2.88 -15.24
N ALA A 40 -7.37 -3.53 -14.37
CA ALA A 40 -6.84 -3.94 -13.08
C ALA A 40 -5.83 -5.07 -13.31
N GLU A 41 -4.63 -4.91 -12.78
CA GLU A 41 -3.60 -5.93 -12.91
C GLU A 41 -4.09 -7.25 -12.27
N SER A 42 -4.61 -8.13 -13.12
CA SER A 42 -4.94 -9.50 -12.79
C SER A 42 -3.77 -10.36 -13.28
N GLY A 43 -3.12 -11.05 -12.35
CA GLY A 43 -2.06 -11.99 -12.75
C GLY A 43 -2.59 -13.06 -13.69
N PRO A 44 -1.76 -13.67 -14.58
CA PRO A 44 -2.19 -14.74 -15.47
C PRO A 44 -2.74 -15.91 -14.66
N GLN A 45 -3.96 -16.32 -14.98
CA GLN A 45 -4.67 -17.45 -14.37
C GLN A 45 -4.20 -18.77 -15.00
N THR A 46 -2.97 -19.18 -14.73
CA THR A 46 -2.43 -20.43 -15.33
C THR A 46 -2.23 -21.57 -14.33
N ARG A 47 -2.63 -21.41 -13.06
CA ARG A 47 -2.60 -22.48 -12.04
C ARG A 47 -3.99 -22.77 -11.50
N ALA A 48 -4.15 -23.99 -10.97
CA ALA A 48 -5.37 -24.38 -10.25
C ALA A 48 -5.65 -23.35 -9.15
N VAL A 49 -6.78 -22.64 -9.28
CA VAL A 49 -7.21 -21.59 -8.38
C VAL A 49 -7.57 -22.22 -7.06
N SER A 50 -6.77 -22.02 -6.03
CA SER A 50 -7.12 -22.41 -4.67
C SER A 50 -7.86 -21.26 -3.97
N ALA A 51 -8.60 -21.54 -2.89
CA ALA A 51 -9.23 -20.50 -2.07
C ALA A 51 -8.24 -19.46 -1.57
N TYR A 52 -6.96 -19.80 -1.49
CA TYR A 52 -5.87 -18.93 -1.02
C TYR A 52 -5.33 -17.97 -2.09
N THR A 53 -5.50 -18.29 -3.37
CA THR A 53 -5.03 -17.47 -4.50
C THR A 53 -6.14 -16.65 -5.15
N THR A 54 -7.41 -17.03 -4.93
CA THR A 54 -8.56 -16.30 -5.51
C THR A 54 -8.69 -14.92 -4.87
N ALA A 55 -8.84 -13.90 -5.70
CA ALA A 55 -9.18 -12.57 -5.23
C ALA A 55 -10.59 -12.56 -4.61
N GLN A 56 -10.75 -11.86 -3.49
CA GLN A 56 -12.05 -11.61 -2.89
C GLN A 56 -12.79 -10.51 -3.69
N ALA A 57 -14.11 -10.51 -3.65
CA ALA A 57 -14.92 -9.54 -4.40
C ALA A 57 -14.52 -8.09 -4.08
N TYR A 58 -14.29 -7.76 -2.81
CA TYR A 58 -13.87 -6.43 -2.38
C TYR A 58 -12.46 -6.04 -2.85
N GLU A 59 -11.61 -7.02 -3.18
CA GLU A 59 -10.26 -6.77 -3.70
C GLU A 59 -10.26 -6.28 -5.15
N THR A 60 -11.34 -6.56 -5.89
CA THR A 60 -11.51 -6.19 -7.30
C THR A 60 -12.61 -5.17 -7.53
N GLN A 61 -13.31 -4.79 -6.47
CA GLN A 61 -14.44 -3.86 -6.54
C GLN A 61 -14.00 -2.49 -7.06
N VAL A 62 -14.78 -1.95 -8.02
CA VAL A 62 -14.61 -0.60 -8.55
C VAL A 62 -15.82 0.23 -8.15
N ASN A 63 -15.61 1.21 -7.29
CA ASN A 63 -16.64 2.13 -6.81
C ASN A 63 -16.46 3.55 -7.36
N LYS A 64 -15.21 3.95 -7.64
CA LYS A 64 -14.85 5.26 -8.16
C LYS A 64 -13.62 5.16 -9.03
N VAL A 65 -13.63 5.83 -10.17
CA VAL A 65 -12.48 5.93 -11.08
C VAL A 65 -12.19 7.38 -11.39
N GLN A 66 -11.05 7.88 -10.99
CA GLN A 66 -10.56 9.23 -11.28
C GLN A 66 -9.43 9.14 -12.32
N VAL A 67 -9.55 9.91 -13.39
CA VAL A 67 -8.57 9.93 -14.49
C VAL A 67 -8.00 11.32 -14.66
N PHE A 68 -6.68 11.36 -14.77
CA PHE A 68 -5.88 12.57 -14.96
C PHE A 68 -5.07 12.43 -16.24
N VAL A 69 -5.03 13.48 -17.04
CA VAL A 69 -4.19 13.56 -18.23
C VAL A 69 -3.22 14.73 -18.03
N PHE A 70 -1.93 14.42 -18.03
CA PHE A 70 -0.86 15.41 -17.87
C PHE A 70 -0.12 15.62 -19.19
N GLY A 71 0.29 16.87 -19.43
CA GLY A 71 1.21 17.23 -20.51
C GLY A 71 2.63 16.75 -20.23
N SER A 72 3.52 16.91 -21.22
CA SER A 72 4.96 16.64 -21.07
C SER A 72 5.65 17.54 -20.03
N ASP A 73 5.03 18.66 -19.67
CA ASP A 73 5.46 19.58 -18.61
C ASP A 73 4.99 19.15 -17.20
N GLY A 74 4.30 18.01 -17.09
CA GLY A 74 3.74 17.48 -15.85
C GLY A 74 2.50 18.23 -15.34
N LYS A 75 1.99 19.23 -16.07
CA LYS A 75 0.77 19.94 -15.68
C LYS A 75 -0.46 19.21 -16.17
N ILE A 76 -1.55 19.34 -15.39
CA ILE A 76 -2.82 18.75 -15.75
C ILE A 76 -3.41 19.38 -17.00
N ASN A 77 -3.77 18.55 -17.97
CA ASN A 77 -4.52 18.95 -19.15
C ASN A 77 -6.00 18.63 -19.02
N PHE A 78 -6.32 17.57 -18.27
CA PHE A 78 -7.69 17.13 -18.13
C PHE A 78 -7.85 16.26 -16.86
N TYR A 79 -8.99 16.42 -16.18
CA TYR A 79 -9.45 15.57 -15.08
C TYR A 79 -10.87 15.11 -15.35
N LYS A 80 -11.18 13.88 -15.02
CA LYS A 80 -12.54 13.35 -15.07
C LYS A 80 -12.76 12.26 -14.03
N ASP A 81 -13.88 12.33 -13.33
CA ASP A 81 -14.45 11.21 -12.60
C ASP A 81 -15.31 10.39 -13.57
N LEU A 82 -14.97 9.12 -13.74
CA LEU A 82 -15.69 8.17 -14.62
C LEU A 82 -16.75 7.36 -13.86
N GLY A 83 -16.98 7.65 -12.56
CA GLY A 83 -17.82 6.80 -11.71
C GLY A 83 -17.21 5.40 -11.59
N THR A 84 -17.92 4.37 -12.00
CA THR A 84 -17.44 2.97 -11.99
C THR A 84 -16.92 2.49 -13.35
N SER A 85 -16.85 3.37 -14.35
CA SER A 85 -16.44 2.97 -15.70
C SER A 85 -14.91 2.83 -15.80
N LEU A 86 -14.47 1.71 -16.34
CA LEU A 86 -13.06 1.46 -16.66
C LEU A 86 -12.68 1.87 -18.09
N THR A 87 -13.59 2.50 -18.82
CA THR A 87 -13.35 3.00 -20.18
C THR A 87 -13.82 4.43 -20.31
N GLY A 88 -13.19 5.18 -21.20
CA GLY A 88 -13.58 6.56 -21.44
C GLY A 88 -12.99 7.14 -22.71
N SER A 89 -13.61 8.21 -23.19
CA SER A 89 -13.12 9.04 -24.30
C SER A 89 -12.80 10.44 -23.75
N ILE A 90 -11.58 10.92 -23.99
CA ILE A 90 -11.07 12.18 -23.44
C ILE A 90 -10.50 13.01 -24.57
N SER A 91 -11.06 14.20 -24.79
CA SER A 91 -10.48 15.20 -25.70
C SER A 91 -9.40 15.97 -25.01
N THR A 92 -8.21 16.06 -25.62
CA THR A 92 -7.05 16.79 -25.09
C THR A 92 -6.19 17.32 -26.21
N THR A 93 -5.22 18.17 -25.89
CA THR A 93 -4.26 18.71 -26.87
C THR A 93 -3.35 17.59 -27.40
N ALA A 94 -2.91 17.69 -28.63
CA ALA A 94 -1.91 16.79 -29.22
C ALA A 94 -0.57 16.82 -28.46
N GLY A 95 0.22 15.77 -28.63
CA GLY A 95 1.53 15.57 -28.00
C GLY A 95 1.55 14.43 -27.02
N THR A 96 2.71 14.17 -26.43
CA THR A 96 2.90 13.12 -25.43
C THR A 96 2.11 13.43 -24.16
N LYS A 97 1.36 12.44 -23.68
CA LYS A 97 0.53 12.53 -22.47
C LYS A 97 0.86 11.41 -21.52
N THR A 98 0.86 11.73 -20.23
CA THR A 98 0.80 10.76 -19.16
C THR A 98 -0.64 10.69 -18.68
N VAL A 99 -1.26 9.52 -18.78
CA VAL A 99 -2.60 9.25 -18.27
C VAL A 99 -2.46 8.48 -16.96
N TYR A 100 -3.01 9.02 -15.90
CA TYR A 100 -2.98 8.40 -14.57
C TYR A 100 -4.41 8.03 -14.16
N ALA A 101 -4.60 6.84 -13.65
CA ALA A 101 -5.88 6.39 -13.11
C ALA A 101 -5.76 6.04 -11.63
N VAL A 102 -6.73 6.50 -10.84
CA VAL A 102 -6.87 6.16 -9.41
C VAL A 102 -8.27 5.58 -9.21
N VAL A 103 -8.31 4.35 -8.72
CA VAL A 103 -9.54 3.62 -8.42
C VAL A 103 -9.74 3.59 -6.91
N ASN A 104 -10.95 3.84 -6.43
CA ASN A 104 -11.35 3.85 -5.02
C ASN A 104 -10.53 4.79 -4.12
N GLY A 105 -9.79 5.73 -4.71
CA GLY A 105 -9.00 6.71 -3.96
C GLY A 105 -9.85 7.85 -3.38
N PRO A 106 -9.25 8.69 -2.51
CA PRO A 106 -9.89 9.90 -2.01
C PRO A 106 -10.23 10.85 -3.17
N ASP A 107 -10.91 11.96 -2.88
CA ASP A 107 -11.14 13.00 -3.89
C ASP A 107 -9.82 13.73 -4.22
N LEU A 108 -9.42 13.68 -5.49
CA LEU A 108 -8.18 14.22 -6.02
C LEU A 108 -8.44 15.30 -7.09
N SER A 109 -9.68 15.81 -7.18
CA SER A 109 -10.10 16.76 -8.22
C SER A 109 -9.33 18.08 -8.22
N SER A 110 -8.67 18.43 -7.12
CA SER A 110 -7.88 19.67 -6.97
C SER A 110 -6.41 19.54 -7.41
N VAL A 111 -5.95 18.34 -7.75
CA VAL A 111 -4.56 18.10 -8.16
C VAL A 111 -4.25 18.82 -9.48
N ALA A 112 -3.15 19.56 -9.51
CA ALA A 112 -2.74 20.36 -10.65
C ALA A 112 -1.53 19.80 -11.42
N THR A 113 -0.71 18.96 -10.78
CA THR A 113 0.50 18.40 -11.38
C THR A 113 0.65 16.91 -11.14
N LEU A 114 1.38 16.24 -12.02
CA LEU A 114 1.72 14.82 -11.88
C LEU A 114 2.49 14.54 -10.57
N SER A 115 3.45 15.39 -10.25
CA SER A 115 4.24 15.26 -9.01
C SER A 115 3.37 15.37 -7.76
N GLU A 116 2.41 16.29 -7.75
CA GLU A 116 1.44 16.43 -6.65
C GLU A 116 0.57 15.20 -6.53
N LEU A 117 0.06 14.66 -7.65
CA LEU A 117 -0.71 13.43 -7.65
C LEU A 117 0.11 12.25 -7.10
N GLU A 118 1.32 12.05 -7.61
CA GLU A 118 2.19 10.94 -7.23
C GLU A 118 2.62 11.00 -5.76
N SER A 119 2.79 12.21 -5.21
CA SER A 119 3.13 12.43 -3.80
C SER A 119 1.94 12.45 -2.85
N THR A 120 0.72 12.32 -3.38
CA THR A 120 -0.48 12.29 -2.52
C THR A 120 -0.46 11.04 -1.64
N ALA A 121 -0.43 11.26 -0.34
CA ALA A 121 -0.47 10.18 0.65
C ALA A 121 -1.88 9.61 0.80
N VAL A 122 -1.98 8.30 0.81
CA VAL A 122 -3.19 7.54 1.10
C VAL A 122 -2.99 6.83 2.43
N ASP A 123 -3.92 7.01 3.36
CA ASP A 123 -3.94 6.28 4.63
C ASP A 123 -4.45 4.85 4.41
N LEU A 124 -3.91 3.88 5.18
CA LEU A 124 -4.32 2.48 5.07
C LEU A 124 -5.81 2.30 5.33
N SER A 125 -6.39 3.10 6.22
CA SER A 125 -7.81 3.07 6.58
C SER A 125 -8.77 3.46 5.46
N VAL A 126 -8.28 4.02 4.35
CA VAL A 126 -9.09 4.26 3.15
C VAL A 126 -9.47 2.94 2.45
N ASN A 127 -8.67 1.88 2.67
CA ASN A 127 -8.96 0.55 2.18
C ASN A 127 -9.89 -0.20 3.15
N SER A 128 -10.73 -1.09 2.64
CA SER A 128 -11.62 -1.90 3.46
C SER A 128 -11.95 -3.23 2.80
N THR A 129 -12.23 -4.23 3.63
CA THR A 129 -12.77 -5.53 3.19
C THR A 129 -14.26 -5.48 2.87
N THR A 130 -14.88 -4.31 2.89
CA THR A 130 -16.28 -4.13 2.47
C THR A 130 -16.39 -3.77 0.99
N ALA A 131 -17.37 -4.33 0.30
CA ALA A 131 -17.57 -4.08 -1.12
C ALA A 131 -17.90 -2.62 -1.44
N SER A 132 -18.46 -1.86 -0.50
CA SER A 132 -18.80 -0.44 -0.68
C SER A 132 -17.58 0.48 -0.74
N THR A 133 -16.45 0.04 -0.21
CA THR A 133 -15.20 0.82 -0.17
C THR A 133 -14.16 0.22 -1.13
N GLY A 134 -13.87 -1.07 -0.99
CA GLY A 134 -12.84 -1.76 -1.80
C GLY A 134 -11.42 -1.29 -1.48
N PHE A 135 -10.49 -1.62 -2.37
CA PHE A 135 -9.07 -1.26 -2.25
C PHE A 135 -8.69 -0.15 -3.22
N VAL A 136 -7.84 0.75 -2.74
CA VAL A 136 -7.24 1.79 -3.59
C VAL A 136 -6.27 1.14 -4.58
N MET A 137 -6.50 1.44 -5.86
CA MET A 137 -5.60 1.02 -6.94
C MET A 137 -5.16 2.25 -7.73
N ALA A 138 -3.93 2.23 -8.21
CA ALA A 138 -3.41 3.33 -9.01
C ALA A 138 -2.43 2.82 -10.08
N GLY A 139 -2.35 3.57 -11.17
CA GLY A 139 -1.41 3.28 -12.23
C GLY A 139 -1.39 4.35 -13.31
N LYS A 140 -0.40 4.28 -14.20
CA LYS A 140 -0.24 5.25 -15.29
C LYS A 140 0.15 4.58 -16.59
N GLY A 141 -0.24 5.21 -17.69
CA GLY A 141 0.17 4.88 -19.04
C GLY A 141 0.66 6.13 -19.77
N THR A 142 1.40 5.94 -20.85
CA THR A 142 1.87 7.04 -21.70
C THR A 142 1.43 6.80 -23.13
N CYS A 143 0.94 7.84 -23.79
CA CYS A 143 0.56 7.80 -25.20
C CYS A 143 0.88 9.12 -25.90
N THR A 144 0.96 9.09 -27.23
CA THR A 144 1.14 10.31 -28.04
C THR A 144 -0.15 10.60 -28.78
N VAL A 145 -0.81 11.67 -28.39
CA VAL A 145 -2.07 12.12 -28.99
C VAL A 145 -1.77 12.89 -30.25
N THR A 146 -2.46 12.52 -31.34
CA THR A 146 -2.45 13.19 -32.64
C THR A 146 -3.80 13.85 -32.89
N SER A 147 -4.05 14.36 -34.08
CA SER A 147 -5.38 14.88 -34.47
C SER A 147 -6.47 13.80 -34.62
N SER A 148 -6.09 12.53 -34.45
CA SER A 148 -7.01 11.38 -34.52
C SER A 148 -7.22 10.76 -33.14
N SER A 149 -8.01 9.68 -33.10
CA SER A 149 -8.22 8.88 -31.90
C SER A 149 -6.96 8.05 -31.57
N THR A 150 -6.52 8.07 -30.32
CA THR A 150 -5.34 7.35 -29.83
C THR A 150 -5.73 6.45 -28.67
N ALA A 151 -5.41 5.16 -28.74
CA ALA A 151 -5.57 4.23 -27.61
C ALA A 151 -4.51 4.54 -26.53
N CYS A 152 -4.94 4.54 -25.27
CA CYS A 152 -4.06 4.74 -24.14
C CYS A 152 -4.45 3.75 -23.01
N PRO A 153 -3.93 2.52 -23.02
CA PRO A 153 -4.16 1.59 -21.94
C PRO A 153 -3.46 2.03 -20.66
N VAL A 154 -4.14 1.87 -19.53
CA VAL A 154 -3.60 2.14 -18.19
C VAL A 154 -3.80 0.90 -17.33
N THR A 155 -2.73 0.33 -16.82
CA THR A 155 -2.83 -0.76 -15.85
C THR A 155 -2.74 -0.20 -14.44
N VAL A 156 -3.75 -0.50 -13.61
CA VAL A 156 -3.78 -0.14 -12.19
C VAL A 156 -3.50 -1.35 -11.32
N SER A 157 -2.78 -1.14 -10.23
CA SER A 157 -2.49 -2.16 -9.23
C SER A 157 -2.85 -1.66 -7.83
N ARG A 158 -3.22 -2.61 -6.94
CA ARG A 158 -3.55 -2.29 -5.54
C ARG A 158 -2.35 -1.69 -4.83
N LEU A 159 -2.58 -0.73 -3.95
CA LEU A 159 -1.51 -0.15 -3.15
C LEU A 159 -1.04 -1.08 -2.03
N VAL A 160 -1.89 -1.99 -1.59
CA VAL A 160 -1.63 -2.92 -0.48
C VAL A 160 -0.99 -4.23 -0.94
N SER A 161 -0.33 -4.91 0.00
CA SER A 161 0.04 -6.32 -0.03
C SER A 161 -1.04 -7.14 0.67
N ARG A 162 -1.12 -8.44 0.38
CA ARG A 162 -2.00 -9.41 1.05
C ARG A 162 -1.19 -10.46 1.79
N VAL A 163 -1.53 -10.73 3.03
CA VAL A 163 -0.99 -11.84 3.83
C VAL A 163 -2.11 -12.84 4.07
N VAL A 164 -1.87 -14.08 3.70
CA VAL A 164 -2.83 -15.20 3.79
C VAL A 164 -2.31 -16.21 4.79
N LEU A 165 -2.95 -16.36 5.93
CA LEU A 165 -2.67 -17.48 6.82
C LEU A 165 -3.39 -18.72 6.27
N LYS A 166 -2.61 -19.67 5.76
CA LYS A 166 -3.10 -20.90 5.14
C LYS A 166 -3.25 -22.03 6.15
N THR A 167 -2.18 -22.33 6.88
CA THR A 167 -2.16 -23.46 7.80
C THR A 167 -1.48 -23.09 9.11
N ILE A 168 -1.99 -23.68 10.22
CA ILE A 168 -1.27 -23.75 11.50
C ILE A 168 -1.35 -25.21 11.97
N GLU A 169 -0.20 -25.79 12.27
CA GLU A 169 -0.09 -27.14 12.81
C GLU A 169 0.35 -27.09 14.29
N ASN A 170 -0.30 -27.89 15.13
CA ASN A 170 0.15 -28.13 16.48
C ASN A 170 1.18 -29.28 16.49
N GLY A 171 2.44 -28.95 16.27
CA GLY A 171 3.59 -29.84 16.31
C GLY A 171 4.26 -29.90 17.69
N LEU A 172 3.58 -29.45 18.76
CA LEU A 172 4.12 -29.46 20.11
C LEU A 172 4.37 -30.89 20.63
N PRO A 173 5.33 -31.09 21.53
CA PRO A 173 5.43 -32.35 22.31
C PRO A 173 4.12 -32.70 22.99
N SER A 174 3.79 -34.02 23.07
CA SER A 174 2.52 -34.49 23.59
C SER A 174 2.22 -34.06 25.03
N SER A 175 3.24 -33.70 25.79
CA SER A 175 3.12 -33.19 27.17
C SER A 175 2.38 -31.85 27.27
N TYR A 176 2.32 -31.08 26.17
CA TYR A 176 1.62 -29.78 26.14
C TYR A 176 0.13 -29.92 25.81
N GLY A 177 -0.26 -31.00 25.12
CA GLY A 177 -1.65 -31.26 24.77
C GLY A 177 -2.21 -30.30 23.71
N GLU A 178 -3.48 -29.95 23.93
CA GLU A 178 -4.19 -29.05 23.00
C GLU A 178 -3.61 -27.64 22.99
N MET A 179 -3.53 -27.06 21.80
CA MET A 179 -3.22 -25.64 21.57
C MET A 179 -4.45 -24.96 21.00
N ARG A 180 -4.86 -23.84 21.57
CA ARG A 180 -5.91 -23.01 21.00
C ARG A 180 -5.28 -21.81 20.30
N VAL A 181 -5.50 -21.67 18.99
CA VAL A 181 -5.16 -20.47 18.25
C VAL A 181 -6.24 -19.43 18.48
N ASP A 182 -5.89 -18.35 19.14
CA ASP A 182 -6.85 -17.33 19.55
C ASP A 182 -7.09 -16.29 18.44
N ARG A 183 -6.02 -15.73 17.91
CA ARG A 183 -6.06 -14.64 16.94
C ARG A 183 -4.78 -14.54 16.13
N VAL A 184 -4.85 -13.78 15.03
CA VAL A 184 -3.69 -13.43 14.22
C VAL A 184 -3.77 -11.95 13.85
N PHE A 185 -2.63 -11.27 13.78
CA PHE A 185 -2.56 -9.88 13.40
C PHE A 185 -1.22 -9.52 12.75
N LEU A 186 -1.19 -8.39 12.05
CA LEU A 186 0.04 -7.79 11.54
C LEU A 186 0.53 -6.71 12.49
N SER A 187 1.82 -6.74 12.82
CA SER A 187 2.50 -5.66 13.54
C SER A 187 3.50 -4.92 12.65
N ASN A 188 3.92 -3.74 13.08
CA ASN A 188 4.77 -2.83 12.31
C ASN A 188 4.20 -2.55 10.91
N VAL A 189 2.93 -2.19 10.85
CA VAL A 189 2.21 -1.95 9.62
C VAL A 189 2.40 -0.51 9.17
N VAL A 190 2.83 -0.33 7.92
CA VAL A 190 2.88 0.99 7.28
C VAL A 190 1.47 1.56 7.18
N GLY A 191 1.24 2.72 7.79
CA GLY A 191 -0.07 3.35 7.91
C GLY A 191 -0.41 4.31 6.77
N ASN A 192 0.59 4.80 6.02
CA ASN A 192 0.36 5.65 4.86
C ASN A 192 1.37 5.38 3.74
N GLN A 193 0.91 5.49 2.51
CA GLN A 193 1.72 5.33 1.30
C GLN A 193 1.32 6.38 0.28
N ASP A 194 2.25 6.92 -0.50
CA ASP A 194 1.90 7.77 -1.63
C ASP A 194 1.42 6.93 -2.84
N LEU A 195 0.76 7.59 -3.79
CA LEU A 195 0.24 6.91 -4.98
C LEU A 195 1.36 6.34 -5.86
N SER A 196 2.56 6.91 -5.83
CA SER A 196 3.73 6.39 -6.56
C SER A 196 4.35 5.17 -5.89
N GLY A 197 4.19 5.00 -4.59
CA GLY A 197 4.84 3.96 -3.79
C GLY A 197 6.30 4.27 -3.44
N SER A 198 6.75 5.52 -3.57
CA SER A 198 8.16 5.91 -3.41
C SER A 198 8.48 6.66 -2.12
N ALA A 199 7.48 7.24 -1.44
CA ALA A 199 7.71 8.00 -0.23
C ALA A 199 7.98 7.11 0.99
N SER A 200 8.83 7.60 1.89
CA SER A 200 9.01 6.97 3.20
C SER A 200 7.74 7.12 4.03
N PRO A 201 7.28 6.05 4.70
CA PRO A 201 6.10 6.12 5.55
C PRO A 201 6.26 7.11 6.70
N ALA A 202 5.25 7.92 6.95
CA ALA A 202 5.19 8.83 8.10
C ALA A 202 4.35 8.26 9.26
N THR A 203 3.42 7.37 8.94
CA THR A 203 2.49 6.77 9.91
C THR A 203 2.71 5.27 9.98
N TRP A 204 2.61 4.72 11.20
CA TRP A 204 2.74 3.30 11.46
C TRP A 204 1.63 2.85 12.41
N TYR A 205 1.07 1.70 12.14
CA TYR A 205 0.06 1.04 12.98
C TYR A 205 0.64 -0.22 13.64
N ASN A 206 0.07 -0.64 14.75
CA ASN A 206 0.47 -1.85 15.48
C ASN A 206 1.98 -1.88 15.73
N LYS A 207 2.50 -0.78 16.27
CA LYS A 207 3.93 -0.59 16.52
C LYS A 207 4.41 -1.55 17.59
N GLU A 208 5.44 -2.30 17.27
CA GLU A 208 6.23 -3.04 18.27
C GLU A 208 7.33 -2.16 18.88
N GLY A 209 7.79 -2.53 20.07
CA GLY A 209 8.98 -1.94 20.67
C GLY A 209 8.76 -0.61 21.38
N ARG A 210 7.55 -0.27 21.82
CA ARG A 210 7.32 0.88 22.69
C ARG A 210 7.60 0.52 24.15
N LYS A 211 8.79 0.91 24.63
CA LYS A 211 9.20 0.76 26.03
C LYS A 211 8.78 1.90 26.95
N ASP A 212 8.28 2.98 26.41
CA ASP A 212 7.79 4.14 27.14
C ASP A 212 6.46 3.87 27.88
N GLU A 213 5.90 2.67 27.69
CA GLU A 213 4.70 2.21 28.34
C GLU A 213 5.03 1.03 29.26
N SER A 214 5.17 1.29 30.54
CA SER A 214 5.29 0.28 31.58
C SER A 214 4.06 0.35 32.51
N PRO A 215 3.28 -0.72 32.68
CA PRO A 215 3.47 -2.03 32.04
C PRO A 215 3.11 -1.99 30.55
N LEU A 216 3.69 -2.89 29.77
CA LEU A 216 3.27 -3.14 28.40
C LEU A 216 1.79 -3.48 28.42
N VAL A 217 1.02 -2.52 27.94
CA VAL A 217 -0.39 -2.73 27.82
C VAL A 217 -0.55 -3.46 26.48
N GLU A 218 -1.02 -4.72 26.49
CA GLU A 218 -1.43 -5.46 25.28
C GLU A 218 -2.37 -4.64 24.40
N SER A 219 -2.98 -3.59 24.96
CA SER A 219 -3.81 -2.61 24.28
C SER A 219 -3.13 -1.82 23.16
N HIS A 220 -1.79 -1.82 23.09
CA HIS A 220 -1.04 -1.21 21.98
C HIS A 220 -0.65 -2.23 20.92
N ILE A 221 -0.90 -3.48 21.20
CA ILE A 221 -0.89 -4.58 20.26
C ILE A 221 -2.35 -4.93 20.09
N ILE A 222 -2.85 -5.01 18.90
CA ILE A 222 -4.26 -5.27 18.64
C ILE A 222 -4.73 -6.48 19.44
N ASP A 223 -5.32 -6.26 20.60
CA ASP A 223 -5.96 -7.30 21.39
C ASP A 223 -7.48 -7.35 21.18
N GLY A 224 -7.98 -6.47 20.31
CA GLY A 224 -9.39 -6.39 19.94
C GLY A 224 -10.27 -5.61 20.93
N SER A 225 -9.78 -5.18 22.10
CA SER A 225 -10.63 -4.50 23.08
C SER A 225 -10.36 -3.00 23.25
N THR A 226 -9.12 -2.58 23.09
CA THR A 226 -8.70 -1.21 23.41
C THR A 226 -7.98 -0.50 22.25
N TYR A 227 -7.32 -1.21 21.38
CA TYR A 227 -6.68 -0.65 20.20
C TYR A 227 -7.55 -0.88 18.97
N LYS A 228 -8.59 -0.07 18.82
CA LYS A 228 -9.31 0.04 17.54
C LYS A 228 -8.48 0.90 16.59
N ALA A 229 -7.43 0.34 16.06
CA ALA A 229 -6.85 0.94 14.87
C ALA A 229 -7.95 1.06 13.81
N SER A 230 -8.00 2.17 13.12
CA SER A 230 -8.93 2.40 12.01
C SER A 230 -8.83 1.37 10.86
N CYS A 231 -7.94 0.41 10.98
CA CYS A 231 -7.66 -0.67 10.03
C CYS A 231 -7.73 -2.06 10.65
N GLU A 232 -8.44 -2.26 11.75
CA GLU A 232 -8.62 -3.57 12.38
C GLU A 232 -9.16 -4.62 11.38
N ASP A 233 -10.10 -4.21 10.53
CA ASP A 233 -10.66 -5.05 9.46
C ASP A 233 -9.64 -5.49 8.40
N LEU A 234 -8.46 -4.86 8.36
CA LEU A 234 -7.36 -5.20 7.44
C LEU A 234 -6.26 -6.00 8.13
N THR A 235 -5.95 -5.70 9.39
CA THR A 235 -4.73 -6.14 10.05
C THR A 235 -4.92 -7.17 11.15
N TYR A 236 -6.16 -7.56 11.47
CA TYR A 236 -6.49 -8.45 12.58
C TYR A 236 -7.57 -9.46 12.21
N ARG A 237 -7.48 -10.68 12.75
CA ARG A 237 -8.53 -11.72 12.68
C ARG A 237 -8.60 -12.52 13.97
N ASN A 238 -9.83 -12.68 14.49
CA ASN A 238 -10.10 -13.71 15.49
C ASN A 238 -10.07 -15.09 14.83
N VAL A 239 -9.51 -16.07 15.52
CA VAL A 239 -9.43 -17.47 15.08
C VAL A 239 -10.26 -18.36 15.98
N GLY A 240 -9.92 -18.46 17.27
CA GLY A 240 -10.68 -19.17 18.27
C GLY A 240 -10.77 -20.70 18.04
N GLN A 241 -9.76 -21.31 17.42
CA GLN A 241 -9.75 -22.74 17.06
C GLN A 241 -8.78 -23.52 17.91
N SER A 242 -9.23 -24.67 18.43
CA SER A 242 -8.42 -25.64 19.19
C SER A 242 -7.86 -26.73 18.28
N LEU A 243 -6.58 -27.06 18.48
CA LEU A 243 -5.84 -28.07 17.72
C LEU A 243 -5.24 -29.09 18.67
N THR A 244 -5.60 -30.34 18.49
CA THR A 244 -4.92 -31.46 19.17
C THR A 244 -3.48 -31.61 18.66
N ILE A 245 -2.63 -32.33 19.33
CA ILE A 245 -1.28 -32.67 18.87
C ILE A 245 -1.35 -33.29 17.46
N GLY A 246 -0.53 -32.79 16.55
CA GLY A 246 -0.53 -33.17 15.13
C GLY A 246 -1.74 -32.64 14.32
N GLY A 247 -2.66 -31.94 14.97
CA GLY A 247 -3.81 -31.32 14.29
C GLY A 247 -3.40 -30.08 13.51
N THR A 248 -4.03 -29.90 12.36
CA THR A 248 -3.78 -28.76 11.48
C THR A 248 -5.04 -27.93 11.29
N LEU A 249 -4.93 -26.63 11.48
CA LEU A 249 -5.93 -25.66 11.05
C LEU A 249 -5.68 -25.33 9.59
N GLU A 250 -6.61 -25.66 8.73
CA GLU A 250 -6.65 -25.24 7.33
C GLU A 250 -8.08 -24.72 7.04
N PRO A 251 -8.32 -23.43 7.21
CA PRO A 251 -9.67 -22.90 7.11
C PRO A 251 -10.15 -22.91 5.65
N SER A 252 -11.41 -23.32 5.45
CA SER A 252 -12.06 -23.23 4.12
C SER A 252 -12.18 -21.80 3.60
N THR A 253 -12.28 -20.83 4.52
CA THR A 253 -12.18 -19.40 4.24
C THR A 253 -10.88 -18.89 4.84
N PRO A 254 -9.90 -18.50 4.04
CA PRO A 254 -8.59 -18.11 4.55
C PRO A 254 -8.66 -16.86 5.43
N TYR A 255 -7.77 -16.76 6.40
CA TYR A 255 -7.56 -15.53 7.17
C TYR A 255 -6.70 -14.59 6.34
N LEU A 256 -7.32 -13.53 5.82
CA LEU A 256 -6.69 -12.54 4.96
C LEU A 256 -6.38 -11.27 5.75
N LEU A 257 -5.15 -10.81 5.65
CA LEU A 257 -4.67 -9.57 6.25
C LEU A 257 -4.04 -8.71 5.16
N TYR A 258 -4.04 -7.39 5.36
CA TYR A 258 -3.57 -6.44 4.35
C TYR A 258 -2.72 -5.34 4.99
N ALA A 259 -1.65 -4.95 4.30
CA ALA A 259 -0.75 -3.87 4.70
C ALA A 259 -0.21 -3.14 3.47
N PHE A 260 0.22 -1.90 3.64
CA PHE A 260 1.03 -1.24 2.62
C PHE A 260 2.43 -1.88 2.54
N PRO A 261 3.14 -1.70 1.41
CA PRO A 261 4.54 -2.07 1.27
C PRO A 261 5.39 -1.57 2.44
N ASN A 262 6.30 -2.42 2.89
CA ASN A 262 7.21 -2.07 3.96
C ASN A 262 8.64 -2.44 3.57
N SER A 263 9.48 -1.45 3.34
CA SER A 263 10.90 -1.62 2.98
C SER A 263 11.86 -1.54 4.16
N ALA A 264 11.35 -1.42 5.39
CA ALA A 264 12.20 -1.40 6.58
C ALA A 264 12.91 -2.74 6.76
N THR A 265 14.19 -2.69 7.10
CA THR A 265 15.05 -3.87 7.31
C THR A 265 15.30 -4.19 8.78
N GLY A 266 14.88 -3.30 9.70
CA GLY A 266 14.99 -3.54 11.14
C GLY A 266 14.21 -4.79 11.52
N THR A 267 14.84 -5.67 12.32
CA THR A 267 14.16 -6.81 12.96
C THR A 267 13.70 -6.39 14.35
N PRO A 268 12.55 -6.87 14.82
CA PRO A 268 12.15 -6.71 16.21
C PRO A 268 13.28 -7.20 17.11
N SER A 269 13.81 -6.34 17.95
CA SER A 269 14.96 -6.63 18.83
C SER A 269 14.67 -6.28 20.27
N GLY A 270 13.42 -6.46 20.70
CA GLY A 270 12.96 -6.07 22.01
C GLY A 270 12.66 -4.55 22.10
N PHE A 271 12.31 -4.11 23.30
CA PHE A 271 11.82 -2.75 23.52
C PHE A 271 12.89 -1.68 23.35
N SER A 272 12.59 -0.68 22.55
CA SER A 272 13.31 0.59 22.47
C SER A 272 12.48 1.71 23.11
N THR A 273 13.13 2.73 23.63
CA THR A 273 12.44 3.92 24.17
C THR A 273 11.76 4.77 23.09
N SER A 274 12.05 4.51 21.81
CA SER A 274 11.42 5.17 20.68
C SER A 274 11.14 4.15 19.57
N PHE A 275 10.02 4.31 18.89
CA PHE A 275 9.71 3.50 17.70
C PHE A 275 10.71 3.80 16.57
N ALA A 276 11.28 2.76 16.00
CA ALA A 276 12.03 2.81 14.76
C ALA A 276 11.33 1.93 13.71
N PRO A 277 11.32 2.31 12.43
CA PRO A 277 10.76 1.49 11.37
C PRO A 277 11.35 0.08 11.36
N GLN A 278 10.50 -0.93 11.39
CA GLN A 278 10.85 -2.34 11.41
C GLN A 278 10.07 -3.11 10.36
N ARG A 279 10.48 -4.33 10.06
CA ARG A 279 9.74 -5.25 9.17
C ARG A 279 8.35 -5.51 9.73
N SER A 280 7.37 -5.60 8.84
CA SER A 280 6.05 -6.11 9.22
C SER A 280 6.15 -7.59 9.55
N VAL A 281 5.50 -8.01 10.62
CA VAL A 281 5.45 -9.41 11.05
C VAL A 281 4.00 -9.86 11.20
N LEU A 282 3.76 -11.12 10.88
CA LEU A 282 2.52 -11.81 11.21
C LEU A 282 2.68 -12.40 12.61
N VAL A 283 1.83 -12.01 13.55
CA VAL A 283 1.84 -12.55 14.91
C VAL A 283 0.67 -13.52 15.06
N VAL A 284 0.98 -14.77 15.41
CA VAL A 284 -0.01 -15.76 15.82
C VAL A 284 -0.04 -15.81 17.35
N VAL A 285 -1.23 -15.71 17.92
CA VAL A 285 -1.43 -15.81 19.36
C VAL A 285 -2.12 -17.13 19.68
N ALA A 286 -1.53 -17.89 20.57
CA ALA A 286 -2.08 -19.16 20.99
C ALA A 286 -2.07 -19.32 22.50
N THR A 287 -3.10 -20.01 23.03
CA THR A 287 -3.19 -20.44 24.41
C THR A 287 -2.81 -21.93 24.51
N ILE A 288 -1.81 -22.24 25.36
CA ILE A 288 -1.32 -23.59 25.63
C ILE A 288 -1.28 -23.77 27.14
N GLN A 289 -1.96 -24.80 27.65
CA GLN A 289 -2.07 -25.05 29.09
C GLN A 289 -2.59 -23.87 29.92
N GLY A 290 -3.47 -23.03 29.32
CA GLY A 290 -4.04 -21.85 29.95
C GLY A 290 -3.17 -20.60 29.90
N GLU A 291 -1.96 -20.67 29.31
CA GLU A 291 -1.02 -19.56 29.17
C GLU A 291 -0.98 -19.05 27.75
N THR A 292 -0.90 -17.73 27.58
CA THR A 292 -0.81 -17.09 26.27
C THR A 292 0.63 -17.04 25.77
N TYR A 293 0.82 -17.36 24.50
CA TYR A 293 2.09 -17.32 23.76
C TYR A 293 1.95 -16.61 22.43
N TYR A 294 3.00 -15.91 22.03
CA TYR A 294 3.09 -15.16 20.79
C TYR A 294 4.12 -15.80 19.86
N TYR A 295 3.77 -15.85 18.58
CA TYR A 295 4.61 -16.39 17.51
C TYR A 295 4.76 -15.36 16.41
N PRO A 296 5.67 -14.39 16.55
CA PRO A 296 5.96 -13.42 15.51
C PRO A 296 6.71 -14.07 14.35
N VAL A 297 6.15 -13.97 13.17
CA VAL A 297 6.67 -14.53 11.91
C VAL A 297 7.07 -13.41 11.00
N VAL A 298 8.34 -13.31 10.69
CA VAL A 298 8.83 -12.38 9.67
C VAL A 298 8.40 -12.90 8.31
N LEU A 299 7.65 -12.07 7.59
CA LEU A 299 7.19 -12.37 6.25
C LEU A 299 8.35 -12.18 5.28
N ASP A 300 8.98 -13.28 4.88
CA ASP A 300 10.13 -13.34 3.98
C ASP A 300 11.28 -12.40 4.38
N GLY A 301 12.51 -12.78 4.23
CA GLY A 301 13.70 -11.98 4.57
C GLY A 301 13.77 -10.60 3.88
N SER A 302 12.79 -10.25 3.08
CA SER A 302 12.69 -9.05 2.29
C SER A 302 11.51 -8.14 2.72
N THR A 303 11.11 -7.28 1.87
CA THR A 303 10.13 -6.22 2.03
C THR A 303 8.76 -6.67 1.54
N LEU A 304 7.68 -6.28 2.21
CA LEU A 304 6.34 -6.42 1.63
C LEU A 304 6.24 -5.56 0.37
N GLU A 305 5.83 -6.16 -0.72
CA GLU A 305 5.69 -5.48 -2.01
C GLU A 305 4.22 -5.19 -2.34
N ARG A 306 4.00 -4.06 -3.00
CA ARG A 306 2.71 -3.66 -3.53
C ARG A 306 2.10 -4.74 -4.43
N ASN A 307 0.79 -4.96 -4.30
CA ASN A 307 0.02 -5.89 -5.15
C ASN A 307 0.56 -7.33 -5.14
N THR A 308 1.14 -7.77 -4.01
CA THR A 308 1.74 -9.08 -3.81
C THR A 308 1.02 -9.84 -2.70
N SER A 309 0.88 -11.14 -2.84
CA SER A 309 0.23 -12.03 -1.87
C SER A 309 1.25 -12.98 -1.25
N TYR A 310 1.32 -12.99 0.07
CA TYR A 310 2.19 -13.82 0.88
C TYR A 310 1.33 -14.88 1.57
N THR A 311 1.50 -16.15 1.21
CA THR A 311 0.77 -17.26 1.83
C THR A 311 1.65 -17.94 2.86
N VAL A 312 1.19 -17.99 4.10
CA VAL A 312 1.96 -18.44 5.26
C VAL A 312 1.39 -19.74 5.81
N GLY A 313 2.22 -20.74 5.95
CA GLY A 313 1.98 -21.96 6.72
C GLY A 313 2.94 -22.04 7.91
N LEU A 314 2.44 -22.45 9.05
CA LEU A 314 3.19 -22.55 10.30
C LEU A 314 3.06 -23.95 10.91
N ALA A 315 4.15 -24.53 11.41
CA ALA A 315 4.11 -25.61 12.37
C ALA A 315 4.74 -25.13 13.68
N ILE A 316 3.96 -25.13 14.75
CA ILE A 316 4.38 -24.69 16.09
C ILE A 316 4.89 -25.91 16.85
N THR A 317 6.20 -25.97 17.11
CA THR A 317 6.90 -27.13 17.67
C THR A 317 7.39 -26.93 19.10
N SER A 318 7.36 -25.70 19.61
CA SER A 318 7.66 -25.39 21.02
C SER A 318 6.88 -24.18 21.50
N LEU A 319 7.01 -23.82 22.78
CA LEU A 319 6.36 -22.63 23.34
C LEU A 319 6.92 -21.37 22.70
N GLY A 320 6.03 -20.43 22.39
CA GLY A 320 6.37 -19.12 21.88
C GLY A 320 6.89 -18.17 22.93
N SER A 321 7.08 -16.92 22.56
CA SER A 321 7.40 -15.85 23.49
C SER A 321 6.19 -15.46 24.35
N LYS A 322 6.45 -14.90 25.52
CA LYS A 322 5.44 -14.21 26.34
C LYS A 322 5.26 -12.75 25.90
N ASP A 323 6.10 -12.27 25.01
CA ASP A 323 6.07 -10.94 24.45
C ASP A 323 5.93 -11.02 22.92
N PRO A 324 4.93 -10.37 22.32
CA PRO A 324 4.73 -10.38 20.88
C PRO A 324 5.87 -9.73 20.09
N ASN A 325 6.72 -8.94 20.76
CA ASN A 325 7.84 -8.24 20.16
C ASN A 325 9.16 -9.04 20.23
N GLU A 326 9.19 -10.11 20.97
CA GLU A 326 10.39 -10.95 21.07
C GLU A 326 10.36 -12.01 19.98
N PRO A 327 11.40 -12.08 19.12
CA PRO A 327 11.50 -13.16 18.15
C PRO A 327 11.53 -14.51 18.87
N VAL A 328 10.80 -15.45 18.34
CA VAL A 328 10.84 -16.84 18.81
C VAL A 328 12.09 -17.50 18.21
N ASP A 329 12.77 -18.33 19.00
CA ASP A 329 13.91 -19.10 18.52
C ASP A 329 13.53 -19.93 17.28
N LYS A 330 14.39 -19.92 16.25
CA LYS A 330 14.15 -20.61 14.97
C LYS A 330 13.86 -22.12 15.11
N GLY A 331 14.19 -22.72 16.25
CA GLY A 331 13.83 -24.10 16.58
C GLY A 331 12.40 -24.28 17.09
N SER A 332 11.69 -23.19 17.38
CA SER A 332 10.37 -23.20 18.01
C SER A 332 9.21 -23.18 17.01
N ILE A 333 9.47 -22.78 15.77
CA ILE A 333 8.49 -22.74 14.68
C ILE A 333 9.16 -23.15 13.39
N SER A 334 8.45 -23.94 12.58
CA SER A 334 8.75 -24.11 11.17
C SER A 334 7.78 -23.24 10.38
N VAL A 335 8.32 -22.39 9.53
CA VAL A 335 7.54 -21.44 8.75
C VAL A 335 7.74 -21.73 7.26
N THR A 336 6.65 -21.89 6.53
CA THR A 336 6.64 -21.90 5.07
C THR A 336 5.95 -20.66 4.58
N VAL A 337 6.65 -19.80 3.83
CA VAL A 337 6.06 -18.64 3.18
C VAL A 337 6.11 -18.85 1.68
N THR A 338 4.96 -18.84 1.03
CA THR A 338 4.85 -18.86 -0.43
C THR A 338 4.47 -17.45 -0.89
N ILE A 339 5.28 -16.88 -1.76
CA ILE A 339 5.01 -15.57 -2.34
C ILE A 339 4.35 -15.79 -3.69
N ASP A 340 3.08 -15.43 -3.77
CA ASP A 340 2.34 -15.38 -5.02
C ASP A 340 2.09 -13.92 -5.35
N GLY A 341 2.52 -13.46 -6.53
CA GLY A 341 2.02 -12.18 -6.99
C GLY A 341 0.49 -12.22 -7.07
N TRP A 342 -0.19 -11.17 -6.66
CA TRP A 342 -1.46 -10.83 -7.29
C TRP A 342 -1.21 -10.55 -8.78
N LYS A 343 0.04 -10.23 -9.10
CA LYS A 343 0.67 -10.53 -10.39
C LYS A 343 0.99 -12.01 -10.41
N ALA A 344 0.64 -12.71 -11.47
CA ALA A 344 1.24 -13.99 -11.73
C ALA A 344 2.76 -13.82 -11.84
N GLY A 345 3.45 -14.37 -10.94
CA GLY A 345 4.90 -14.34 -10.87
C GLY A 345 5.40 -15.51 -10.02
N ALA A 346 6.59 -15.94 -10.26
CA ALA A 346 7.27 -17.11 -9.76
C ALA A 346 6.93 -17.51 -8.31
N THR A 347 6.70 -18.80 -8.13
CA THR A 347 6.61 -19.47 -6.82
C THR A 347 8.05 -19.71 -6.35
N TYR A 348 8.38 -19.23 -5.17
CA TYR A 348 9.57 -19.64 -4.44
C TYR A 348 9.11 -20.46 -3.23
N ASP A 349 9.47 -21.74 -3.23
CA ASP A 349 9.38 -22.59 -2.04
C ASP A 349 10.73 -22.44 -1.32
N GLU A 350 10.77 -21.65 -0.29
CA GLU A 350 11.93 -21.60 0.59
C GLU A 350 11.56 -22.29 1.91
N VAL A 351 12.20 -23.45 2.15
CA VAL A 351 12.15 -24.15 3.43
C VAL A 351 13.31 -23.61 4.26
N ILE A 352 13.00 -22.85 5.29
CA ILE A 352 13.99 -22.34 6.25
C ILE A 352 13.97 -23.21 7.51
#